data_d35a00af0ca069c8823ec29ace2524bf
#
_entry.id   d35a00af0ca069c8823ec29ace2524bf
#
_cell.length_a   1.000
_cell.length_b   1.000
_cell.length_c   1.000
_cell.angle_alpha   90.00
_cell.angle_beta   90.00
_cell.angle_gamma   90.00
#
_symmetry.space_group_name_H-M   'P 1'
#
loop_
_entity.id
_entity.type
_entity.pdbx_description
1 polymer ?
#
loop_
_entity_poly.entity_id
_entity_poly.type
_entity_poly.pdbx_seq_one_letter_code
_entity_poly.pdbx_strand_id
1 'polypeptide(L)'
;MSGFSVSSLSRPELAELSAYLPDLAQYRIRLDANEAPPLMSEAAHQRIAEVLARGAWERYPDPSLAKLRQAIAGSLGATPQEILPGVGSDEVISLLLTAFVQPLAPANVATVLTTTPSFVMYRMSARCRGLRVIEVPLDQSWDLSVDALKSAIQMAPPSLVFIASPNNPTGNLMSPDRLEQLIEAAPQALVVVDEAYIAYSDRDQLDLYREYENVAIMRTLSKVGFAAFRLGFLLARPQVVAELDKVRLPYNVPEPTQRVAELAFGELRPEIARITSQVVAERARLGLRLQQLPGVSVTPSQANFLWVRTEKPSGEIYEALKQRSILVRSFHGRGGRLANQLRITIGTPEENDALADALAELT
;
A
#
# COMPACT_ATOMS: atom_id res chain seq x y z
N MET A 1 4.80 -41.77 -24.31
CA MET A 1 5.54 -41.06 -23.29
C MET A 1 5.01 -39.62 -23.24
N SER A 2 4.27 -39.28 -22.20
CA SER A 2 3.80 -37.89 -22.02
C SER A 2 5.04 -37.02 -21.72
N GLY A 3 5.42 -36.19 -22.68
CA GLY A 3 6.55 -35.28 -22.50
C GLY A 3 6.29 -34.28 -21.38
N PHE A 4 7.36 -33.71 -20.82
CA PHE A 4 7.30 -32.61 -19.87
C PHE A 4 6.43 -31.47 -20.40
N SER A 5 5.46 -31.01 -19.62
CA SER A 5 4.61 -29.86 -19.93
C SER A 5 4.53 -28.91 -18.73
N VAL A 6 4.92 -27.67 -18.92
CA VAL A 6 4.81 -26.63 -17.86
C VAL A 6 3.37 -26.45 -17.41
N SER A 7 2.40 -26.48 -18.35
CA SER A 7 0.98 -26.30 -18.02
C SER A 7 0.41 -27.39 -17.14
N SER A 8 0.94 -28.63 -17.19
CA SER A 8 0.49 -29.72 -16.33
C SER A 8 1.03 -29.61 -14.89
N LEU A 9 2.06 -28.80 -14.66
CA LEU A 9 2.67 -28.56 -13.35
C LEU A 9 2.25 -27.21 -12.75
N SER A 10 1.77 -26.29 -13.59
CA SER A 10 1.30 -25.00 -13.12
C SER A 10 0.00 -25.14 -12.35
N ARG A 11 -0.13 -24.39 -11.27
CA ARG A 11 -1.38 -24.34 -10.51
C ARG A 11 -2.50 -23.74 -11.37
N PRO A 12 -3.72 -24.33 -11.35
CA PRO A 12 -4.83 -23.84 -12.19
C PRO A 12 -5.17 -22.36 -12.00
N GLU A 13 -5.04 -21.86 -10.75
CA GLU A 13 -5.33 -20.48 -10.39
C GLU A 13 -4.43 -19.47 -11.10
N LEU A 14 -3.25 -19.89 -11.57
CA LEU A 14 -2.34 -19.03 -12.31
C LEU A 14 -2.80 -18.75 -13.74
N ALA A 15 -3.67 -19.58 -14.30
CA ALA A 15 -4.15 -19.41 -15.68
C ALA A 15 -4.95 -18.10 -15.87
N GLU A 16 -5.58 -17.60 -14.80
CA GLU A 16 -6.35 -16.36 -14.83
C GLU A 16 -5.49 -15.11 -14.48
N LEU A 17 -4.22 -15.31 -14.17
CA LEU A 17 -3.33 -14.23 -13.76
C LEU A 17 -2.41 -13.83 -14.91
N SER A 18 -2.16 -12.55 -15.05
CA SER A 18 -1.11 -12.00 -15.91
C SER A 18 -0.02 -11.38 -15.05
N ALA A 19 1.22 -11.44 -15.54
CA ALA A 19 2.32 -10.75 -14.90
C ALA A 19 2.02 -9.24 -14.80
N TYR A 20 2.34 -8.64 -13.66
CA TYR A 20 2.29 -7.19 -13.53
C TYR A 20 3.40 -6.57 -14.38
N LEU A 21 3.01 -5.87 -15.42
CA LEU A 21 3.93 -5.16 -16.30
C LEU A 21 3.69 -3.65 -16.14
N PRO A 22 4.61 -2.92 -15.49
CA PRO A 22 4.55 -1.46 -15.48
C PRO A 22 4.81 -0.92 -16.89
N ASP A 23 4.34 0.27 -17.18
CA ASP A 23 4.73 0.97 -18.41
C ASP A 23 6.21 1.37 -18.29
N LEU A 24 7.07 0.72 -19.11
CA LEU A 24 8.52 0.91 -19.09
C LEU A 24 9.00 2.00 -20.06
N ALA A 25 8.09 2.63 -20.80
CA ALA A 25 8.46 3.75 -21.67
C ALA A 25 9.02 4.92 -20.87
N GLN A 26 9.90 5.68 -21.47
CA GLN A 26 10.45 6.87 -20.83
C GLN A 26 9.45 8.03 -20.96
N TYR A 27 9.05 8.57 -19.81
CA TYR A 27 8.21 9.75 -19.71
C TYR A 27 8.97 10.86 -18.99
N ARG A 28 8.78 12.10 -19.41
CA ARG A 28 9.35 13.26 -18.75
C ARG A 28 8.78 13.46 -17.33
N ILE A 29 7.50 13.14 -17.15
CA ILE A 29 6.78 13.27 -15.89
C ILE A 29 6.10 11.92 -15.59
N ARG A 30 6.41 11.32 -14.42
CA ARG A 30 5.84 10.05 -13.98
C ARG A 30 5.07 10.23 -12.65
N LEU A 31 3.75 10.19 -12.74
CA LEU A 31 2.82 10.37 -11.62
C LEU A 31 1.88 9.16 -11.48
N ASP A 32 2.40 7.94 -11.73
CA ASP A 32 1.62 6.69 -11.81
C ASP A 32 1.85 5.72 -10.66
N ALA A 33 3.01 5.78 -9.98
CA ALA A 33 3.46 4.74 -9.05
C ALA A 33 3.31 5.08 -7.55
N ASN A 34 2.79 6.25 -7.22
CA ASN A 34 2.69 6.75 -5.84
C ASN A 34 4.05 6.79 -5.12
N GLU A 35 5.12 7.08 -5.86
CA GLU A 35 6.44 7.37 -5.29
C GLU A 35 6.46 8.80 -4.74
N ALA A 36 7.31 9.06 -3.75
CA ALA A 36 7.55 10.43 -3.30
C ALA A 36 8.38 11.18 -4.36
N PRO A 37 8.13 12.47 -4.58
CA PRO A 37 8.96 13.28 -5.47
C PRO A 37 10.40 13.39 -4.93
N PRO A 38 11.40 13.75 -5.78
CA PRO A 38 12.82 13.80 -5.41
C PRO A 38 13.14 15.03 -4.57
N LEU A 39 12.59 15.11 -3.36
CA LEU A 39 12.72 16.23 -2.43
C LEU A 39 13.76 16.00 -1.32
N MET A 40 14.44 14.84 -1.32
CA MET A 40 15.47 14.53 -0.33
C MET A 40 16.64 15.51 -0.44
N SER A 41 17.08 16.07 0.69
CA SER A 41 18.19 17.01 0.74
C SER A 41 19.54 16.35 0.44
N GLU A 42 20.49 17.12 -0.04
CA GLU A 42 21.86 16.65 -0.27
C GLU A 42 22.49 16.11 1.01
N ALA A 43 22.26 16.76 2.15
CA ALA A 43 22.74 16.29 3.45
C ALA A 43 22.18 14.89 3.81
N ALA A 44 20.90 14.62 3.51
CA ALA A 44 20.32 13.30 3.72
C ALA A 44 20.92 12.26 2.77
N HIS A 45 21.14 12.58 1.50
CA HIS A 45 21.84 11.72 0.54
C HIS A 45 23.26 11.38 1.01
N GLN A 46 24.04 12.38 1.44
CA GLN A 46 25.39 12.17 1.97
C GLN A 46 25.38 11.27 3.20
N ARG A 47 24.42 11.47 4.10
CA ARG A 47 24.31 10.65 5.30
C ARG A 47 23.98 9.19 4.99
N ILE A 48 23.08 8.94 4.03
CA ILE A 48 22.80 7.59 3.51
C ILE A 48 24.07 6.97 2.91
N ALA A 49 24.78 7.72 2.06
CA ALA A 49 26.02 7.24 1.42
C ALA A 49 27.10 6.85 2.47
N GLU A 50 27.28 7.66 3.52
CA GLU A 50 28.22 7.36 4.60
C GLU A 50 27.88 6.03 5.33
N VAL A 51 26.62 5.80 5.62
CA VAL A 51 26.17 4.58 6.30
C VAL A 51 26.34 3.36 5.39
N LEU A 52 26.05 3.49 4.12
CA LEU A 52 26.26 2.44 3.15
C LEU A 52 27.76 2.14 2.94
N ALA A 53 28.64 3.15 2.93
CA ALA A 53 30.07 2.96 2.76
C ALA A 53 30.74 2.16 3.89
N ARG A 54 30.09 2.02 5.05
CA ARG A 54 30.61 1.29 6.22
C ARG A 54 30.08 -0.14 6.35
N GLY A 55 29.39 -0.67 5.34
CA GLY A 55 28.83 -2.01 5.37
C GLY A 55 29.88 -3.12 5.23
N ALA A 56 29.66 -4.24 5.91
CA ALA A 56 30.41 -5.49 5.71
C ALA A 56 29.65 -6.37 4.71
N TRP A 57 29.81 -6.07 3.43
CA TRP A 57 28.98 -6.63 2.34
C TRP A 57 29.24 -8.12 2.08
N GLU A 58 30.34 -8.67 2.58
CA GLU A 58 30.70 -10.08 2.50
C GLU A 58 30.02 -10.95 3.59
N ARG A 59 29.22 -10.35 4.48
CA ARG A 59 28.51 -11.04 5.56
C ARG A 59 27.02 -11.01 5.40
N TYR A 60 26.35 -12.05 5.90
CA TYR A 60 24.91 -12.00 6.06
C TYR A 60 24.49 -10.91 7.06
N PRO A 61 23.35 -10.24 6.86
CA PRO A 61 22.82 -9.26 7.80
C PRO A 61 22.36 -9.90 9.12
N ASP A 62 21.98 -9.07 10.10
CA ASP A 62 21.37 -9.55 11.35
C ASP A 62 20.04 -10.27 11.07
N PRO A 63 19.95 -11.61 11.30
CA PRO A 63 18.71 -12.35 11.06
C PRO A 63 17.60 -12.01 12.06
N SER A 64 17.95 -11.49 13.24
CA SER A 64 17.01 -11.10 14.28
C SER A 64 16.37 -9.73 13.99
N LEU A 65 17.00 -8.91 13.15
CA LEU A 65 16.60 -7.52 12.85
C LEU A 65 16.50 -6.65 14.13
N ALA A 66 17.33 -6.96 15.16
CA ALA A 66 17.14 -6.40 16.50
C ALA A 66 17.18 -4.87 16.51
N LYS A 67 18.18 -4.25 15.88
CA LYS A 67 18.29 -2.79 15.81
C LYS A 67 17.15 -2.15 15.00
N LEU A 68 16.80 -2.76 13.87
CA LEU A 68 15.72 -2.30 13.03
C LEU A 68 14.37 -2.38 13.77
N ARG A 69 14.06 -3.50 14.43
CA ARG A 69 12.86 -3.65 15.27
C ARG A 69 12.83 -2.60 16.39
N GLN A 70 13.96 -2.36 17.05
CA GLN A 70 14.08 -1.33 18.08
C GLN A 70 13.79 0.07 17.54
N ALA A 71 14.35 0.42 16.39
CA ALA A 71 14.16 1.74 15.76
C ALA A 71 12.70 1.96 15.35
N ILE A 72 12.06 0.98 14.72
CA ILE A 72 10.65 1.03 14.33
C ILE A 72 9.76 1.13 15.59
N ALA A 73 9.97 0.25 16.57
CA ALA A 73 9.19 0.23 17.81
C ALA A 73 9.26 1.56 18.56
N GLY A 74 10.47 2.12 18.71
CA GLY A 74 10.67 3.42 19.34
C GLY A 74 9.93 4.57 18.63
N SER A 75 9.74 4.48 17.31
CA SER A 75 8.99 5.48 16.54
C SER A 75 7.48 5.42 16.76
N LEU A 76 6.95 4.29 17.25
CA LEU A 76 5.53 4.00 17.40
C LEU A 76 5.08 3.89 18.87
N GLY A 77 6.01 3.97 19.82
CA GLY A 77 5.71 3.69 21.24
C GLY A 77 5.35 2.23 21.49
N ALA A 78 5.93 1.32 20.71
CA ALA A 78 5.73 -0.12 20.79
C ALA A 78 6.99 -0.82 21.31
N THR A 79 6.95 -2.16 21.43
CA THR A 79 8.09 -3.00 21.77
C THR A 79 8.66 -3.70 20.52
N PRO A 80 9.96 -4.07 20.49
CA PRO A 80 10.55 -4.78 19.36
C PRO A 80 9.86 -6.11 19.01
N GLN A 81 9.23 -6.75 20.00
CA GLN A 81 8.50 -8.02 19.83
C GLN A 81 7.18 -7.84 19.07
N GLU A 82 6.66 -6.62 18.98
CA GLU A 82 5.47 -6.28 18.21
C GLU A 82 5.77 -5.94 16.76
N ILE A 83 7.03 -5.89 16.34
CA ILE A 83 7.44 -5.44 15.01
C ILE A 83 7.92 -6.62 14.16
N LEU A 84 7.33 -6.80 12.98
CA LEU A 84 7.80 -7.73 11.95
C LEU A 84 8.25 -6.96 10.70
N PRO A 85 9.55 -6.75 10.46
CA PRO A 85 10.04 -6.16 9.21
C PRO A 85 10.03 -7.16 8.05
N GLY A 86 9.77 -6.65 6.83
CA GLY A 86 9.80 -7.42 5.58
C GLY A 86 10.29 -6.59 4.39
N VAL A 87 10.58 -7.26 3.27
CA VAL A 87 11.01 -6.65 2.01
C VAL A 87 9.80 -5.99 1.32
N GLY A 88 9.40 -4.83 1.84
CA GLY A 88 8.17 -4.13 1.48
C GLY A 88 6.92 -4.79 2.09
N SER A 89 5.79 -4.09 1.98
CA SER A 89 4.48 -4.63 2.41
C SER A 89 4.11 -5.91 1.67
N ASP A 90 4.62 -6.12 0.46
CA ASP A 90 4.32 -7.30 -0.35
C ASP A 90 4.83 -8.59 0.32
N GLU A 91 6.01 -8.57 0.95
CA GLU A 91 6.48 -9.72 1.73
C GLU A 91 5.64 -9.90 3.00
N VAL A 92 5.29 -8.83 3.69
CA VAL A 92 4.44 -8.89 4.89
C VAL A 92 3.07 -9.53 4.55
N ILE A 93 2.43 -9.12 3.45
CA ILE A 93 1.21 -9.74 2.95
C ILE A 93 1.44 -11.24 2.67
N SER A 94 2.56 -11.59 2.05
CA SER A 94 2.92 -12.97 1.74
C SER A 94 3.09 -13.83 2.99
N LEU A 95 3.74 -13.31 4.03
CA LEU A 95 3.92 -13.99 5.31
C LEU A 95 2.58 -14.19 6.03
N LEU A 96 1.72 -13.16 6.07
CA LEU A 96 0.37 -13.24 6.64
C LEU A 96 -0.46 -14.33 5.95
N LEU A 97 -0.46 -14.34 4.61
CA LEU A 97 -1.16 -15.35 3.82
C LEU A 97 -0.54 -16.76 3.90
N THR A 98 0.67 -16.89 4.43
CA THR A 98 1.31 -18.19 4.68
C THR A 98 0.96 -18.71 6.06
N ALA A 99 0.92 -17.84 7.07
CA ALA A 99 0.76 -18.23 8.46
C ALA A 99 -0.72 -18.35 8.93
N PHE A 100 -1.62 -17.46 8.44
CA PHE A 100 -2.95 -17.27 9.04
C PHE A 100 -4.13 -17.60 8.12
N VAL A 101 -4.00 -18.67 7.32
CA VAL A 101 -5.03 -19.06 6.36
C VAL A 101 -5.66 -20.42 6.71
N GLN A 102 -6.29 -20.49 7.88
CA GLN A 102 -7.10 -21.64 8.27
C GLN A 102 -8.58 -21.42 7.97
N PRO A 103 -9.33 -22.47 7.52
CA PRO A 103 -10.77 -22.38 7.44
C PRO A 103 -11.38 -22.15 8.82
N LEU A 104 -12.26 -21.15 8.94
CA LEU A 104 -13.03 -20.91 10.15
C LEU A 104 -14.44 -21.47 9.97
N ALA A 105 -14.94 -22.21 10.98
CA ALA A 105 -16.29 -22.80 10.93
C ALA A 105 -17.37 -21.70 10.74
N PRO A 106 -18.41 -21.96 9.93
CA PRO A 106 -18.71 -23.20 9.23
C PRO A 106 -18.03 -23.38 7.87
N ALA A 107 -17.09 -22.52 7.47
CA ALA A 107 -16.41 -22.59 6.18
C ALA A 107 -15.43 -23.76 6.11
N ASN A 108 -15.39 -24.45 4.95
CA ASN A 108 -14.46 -25.55 4.68
C ASN A 108 -13.20 -25.07 3.92
N VAL A 109 -13.14 -23.79 3.54
CA VAL A 109 -12.06 -23.18 2.76
C VAL A 109 -11.60 -21.91 3.44
N ALA A 110 -10.29 -21.75 3.57
CA ALA A 110 -9.72 -20.53 4.09
C ALA A 110 -10.12 -19.31 3.23
N THR A 111 -10.62 -18.30 3.88
CA THR A 111 -11.16 -17.09 3.23
C THR A 111 -10.37 -15.87 3.64
N VAL A 112 -10.02 -15.07 2.66
CA VAL A 112 -9.46 -13.72 2.82
C VAL A 112 -10.51 -12.71 2.37
N LEU A 113 -10.75 -11.68 3.18
CA LEU A 113 -11.67 -10.60 2.84
C LEU A 113 -10.90 -9.30 2.61
N THR A 114 -11.30 -8.55 1.59
CA THR A 114 -10.83 -7.18 1.34
C THR A 114 -11.95 -6.37 0.69
N THR A 115 -11.69 -5.09 0.48
CA THR A 115 -12.63 -4.20 -0.23
C THR A 115 -12.25 -4.00 -1.70
N THR A 116 -13.20 -3.50 -2.50
CA THR A 116 -12.94 -3.14 -3.90
C THR A 116 -13.60 -1.78 -4.24
N PRO A 117 -12.88 -0.83 -4.89
CA PRO A 117 -11.48 -0.93 -5.30
C PRO A 117 -10.52 -0.81 -4.13
N SER A 118 -9.45 -1.61 -4.12
CA SER A 118 -8.37 -1.52 -3.15
C SER A 118 -7.04 -1.98 -3.76
N PHE A 119 -6.00 -2.11 -2.94
CA PHE A 119 -4.69 -2.55 -3.41
C PHE A 119 -4.74 -3.98 -3.96
N VAL A 120 -4.41 -4.12 -5.23
CA VAL A 120 -4.62 -5.37 -5.99
C VAL A 120 -3.86 -6.57 -5.44
N MET A 121 -2.76 -6.33 -4.71
CA MET A 121 -1.89 -7.40 -4.22
C MET A 121 -2.52 -8.25 -3.13
N TYR A 122 -3.50 -7.77 -2.37
CA TYR A 122 -4.23 -8.61 -1.42
C TYR A 122 -4.90 -9.78 -2.14
N ARG A 123 -5.67 -9.46 -3.19
CA ARG A 123 -6.34 -10.46 -4.02
C ARG A 123 -5.34 -11.33 -4.78
N MET A 124 -4.38 -10.72 -5.47
CA MET A 124 -3.43 -11.46 -6.31
C MET A 124 -2.60 -12.43 -5.47
N SER A 125 -2.04 -11.99 -4.37
CA SER A 125 -1.23 -12.85 -3.49
C SER A 125 -2.01 -13.98 -2.86
N ALA A 126 -3.29 -13.74 -2.50
CA ALA A 126 -4.17 -14.76 -1.98
C ALA A 126 -4.55 -15.79 -3.08
N ARG A 127 -4.94 -15.33 -4.27
CA ARG A 127 -5.26 -16.22 -5.40
C ARG A 127 -4.06 -17.06 -5.84
N CYS A 128 -2.85 -16.50 -5.88
CA CYS A 128 -1.63 -17.27 -6.15
C CYS A 128 -1.42 -18.44 -5.18
N ARG A 129 -2.06 -18.43 -4.02
CA ARG A 129 -2.04 -19.52 -3.01
C ARG A 129 -3.28 -20.42 -3.06
N GLY A 130 -4.18 -20.20 -4.00
CA GLY A 130 -5.45 -20.95 -4.10
C GLY A 130 -6.45 -20.61 -3.00
N LEU A 131 -6.34 -19.44 -2.38
CA LEU A 131 -7.23 -19.02 -1.31
C LEU A 131 -8.50 -18.41 -1.88
N ARG A 132 -9.61 -18.60 -1.19
CA ARG A 132 -10.86 -17.89 -1.48
C ARG A 132 -10.71 -16.42 -1.10
N VAL A 133 -11.05 -15.52 -2.04
CA VAL A 133 -11.03 -14.07 -1.79
C VAL A 133 -12.46 -13.53 -1.93
N ILE A 134 -12.91 -12.81 -0.91
CA ILE A 134 -14.14 -12.04 -0.94
C ILE A 134 -13.76 -10.57 -1.06
N GLU A 135 -14.24 -9.93 -2.12
CA GLU A 135 -14.06 -8.51 -2.36
C GLU A 135 -15.40 -7.80 -2.16
N VAL A 136 -15.52 -7.00 -1.10
CA VAL A 136 -16.74 -6.24 -0.80
C VAL A 136 -16.62 -4.84 -1.40
N PRO A 137 -17.57 -4.41 -2.25
CA PRO A 137 -17.53 -3.06 -2.82
C PRO A 137 -17.60 -1.97 -1.74
N LEU A 138 -16.76 -0.95 -1.88
CA LEU A 138 -16.91 0.29 -1.12
C LEU A 138 -18.20 1.01 -1.49
N ASP A 139 -18.75 1.78 -0.57
CA ASP A 139 -19.98 2.56 -0.77
C ASP A 139 -19.78 3.70 -1.79
N GLN A 140 -20.81 4.55 -1.97
CA GLN A 140 -20.79 5.65 -2.94
C GLN A 140 -19.74 6.72 -2.62
N SER A 141 -19.35 6.87 -1.36
CA SER A 141 -18.33 7.79 -0.88
C SER A 141 -16.93 7.19 -0.83
N TRP A 142 -16.76 5.97 -1.34
CA TRP A 142 -15.52 5.18 -1.27
C TRP A 142 -15.14 4.74 0.16
N ASP A 143 -16.11 4.66 1.06
CA ASP A 143 -15.93 4.17 2.42
C ASP A 143 -16.46 2.73 2.58
N LEU A 144 -16.25 2.14 3.75
CA LEU A 144 -16.67 0.76 4.06
C LEU A 144 -18.19 0.62 4.02
N SER A 145 -18.68 -0.34 3.27
CA SER A 145 -20.09 -0.75 3.29
C SER A 145 -20.30 -1.77 4.41
N VAL A 146 -20.60 -1.29 5.62
CA VAL A 146 -20.62 -2.10 6.85
C VAL A 146 -21.61 -3.26 6.75
N ASP A 147 -22.82 -3.03 6.24
CA ASP A 147 -23.84 -4.09 6.12
C ASP A 147 -23.42 -5.18 5.13
N ALA A 148 -22.80 -4.78 4.01
CA ALA A 148 -22.27 -5.73 3.04
C ALA A 148 -21.09 -6.52 3.61
N LEU A 149 -20.22 -5.89 4.38
CA LEU A 149 -19.11 -6.54 5.09
C LEU A 149 -19.61 -7.54 6.13
N LYS A 150 -20.57 -7.15 7.00
CA LYS A 150 -21.18 -8.03 7.99
C LYS A 150 -21.83 -9.24 7.33
N SER A 151 -22.58 -9.03 6.24
CA SER A 151 -23.20 -10.11 5.48
C SER A 151 -22.17 -11.07 4.87
N ALA A 152 -21.09 -10.54 4.30
CA ALA A 152 -20.00 -11.34 3.72
C ALA A 152 -19.27 -12.19 4.79
N ILE A 153 -19.01 -11.62 5.96
CA ILE A 153 -18.38 -12.30 7.10
C ILE A 153 -19.27 -13.42 7.63
N GLN A 154 -20.58 -13.17 7.76
CA GLN A 154 -21.54 -14.19 8.21
C GLN A 154 -21.64 -15.38 7.23
N MET A 155 -21.64 -15.10 5.93
CA MET A 155 -21.71 -16.16 4.90
C MET A 155 -20.43 -16.99 4.80
N ALA A 156 -19.27 -16.37 4.99
CA ALA A 156 -17.97 -17.03 4.91
C ALA A 156 -16.94 -16.32 5.80
N PRO A 157 -16.85 -16.75 7.06
CA PRO A 157 -15.92 -16.15 8.03
C PRO A 157 -14.49 -16.13 7.50
N PRO A 158 -13.85 -14.94 7.39
CA PRO A 158 -12.47 -14.84 6.93
C PRO A 158 -11.50 -15.13 8.07
N SER A 159 -10.33 -15.70 7.77
CA SER A 159 -9.20 -15.76 8.70
C SER A 159 -8.34 -14.50 8.67
N LEU A 160 -8.32 -13.82 7.50
CA LEU A 160 -7.62 -12.55 7.29
C LEU A 160 -8.55 -11.53 6.65
N VAL A 161 -8.47 -10.29 7.12
CA VAL A 161 -9.11 -9.13 6.52
C VAL A 161 -8.04 -8.08 6.21
N PHE A 162 -7.99 -7.58 4.96
CA PHE A 162 -7.10 -6.48 4.58
C PHE A 162 -7.92 -5.23 4.25
N ILE A 163 -7.66 -4.13 4.95
CA ILE A 163 -8.27 -2.83 4.70
C ILE A 163 -7.18 -1.77 4.55
N ALA A 164 -7.11 -1.13 3.38
CA ALA A 164 -6.21 0.00 3.18
C ALA A 164 -6.84 1.30 3.70
N SER A 165 -6.13 2.04 4.56
CA SER A 165 -6.57 3.34 5.09
C SER A 165 -5.35 4.21 5.41
N PRO A 166 -5.02 5.20 4.55
CA PRO A 166 -5.73 5.66 3.35
C PRO A 166 -5.78 4.62 2.23
N ASN A 167 -6.93 4.53 1.55
CA ASN A 167 -7.14 3.52 0.52
C ASN A 167 -6.44 3.87 -0.81
N ASN A 168 -5.95 2.88 -1.49
CA ASN A 168 -5.47 2.97 -2.88
C ASN A 168 -6.44 2.19 -3.78
N PRO A 169 -7.16 2.82 -4.73
CA PRO A 169 -6.76 4.07 -5.41
C PRO A 169 -7.50 5.34 -4.97
N THR A 170 -8.42 5.29 -4.02
CA THR A 170 -9.36 6.39 -3.75
C THR A 170 -8.80 7.52 -2.88
N GLY A 171 -7.74 7.25 -2.12
CA GLY A 171 -6.99 8.24 -1.33
C GLY A 171 -7.61 8.63 0.01
N ASN A 172 -8.85 8.27 0.28
CA ASN A 172 -9.54 8.59 1.53
C ASN A 172 -9.15 7.66 2.67
N LEU A 173 -9.25 8.14 3.91
CA LEU A 173 -9.30 7.31 5.10
C LEU A 173 -10.64 6.57 5.17
N MET A 174 -10.63 5.36 5.70
CA MET A 174 -11.85 4.72 6.15
C MET A 174 -12.33 5.35 7.45
N SER A 175 -13.65 5.47 7.62
CA SER A 175 -14.24 6.03 8.84
C SER A 175 -13.94 5.15 10.04
N PRO A 176 -13.47 5.71 11.18
CA PRO A 176 -13.09 4.93 12.35
C PRO A 176 -14.21 4.05 12.89
N ASP A 177 -15.41 4.61 13.01
CA ASP A 177 -16.60 3.90 13.49
C ASP A 177 -16.99 2.72 12.57
N ARG A 178 -16.73 2.82 11.26
CA ARG A 178 -16.96 1.73 10.32
C ARG A 178 -15.87 0.67 10.38
N LEU A 179 -14.62 1.07 10.66
CA LEU A 179 -13.53 0.14 10.93
C LEU A 179 -13.79 -0.65 12.22
N GLU A 180 -14.21 0.00 13.29
CA GLU A 180 -14.60 -0.63 14.55
C GLU A 180 -15.71 -1.67 14.32
N GLN A 181 -16.80 -1.29 13.64
CA GLN A 181 -17.89 -2.21 13.33
C GLN A 181 -17.46 -3.42 12.49
N LEU A 182 -16.47 -3.25 11.59
CA LEU A 182 -15.88 -4.36 10.83
C LEU A 182 -15.07 -5.29 11.75
N ILE A 183 -14.23 -4.72 12.63
CA ILE A 183 -13.38 -5.46 13.57
C ILE A 183 -14.25 -6.30 14.51
N GLU A 184 -15.29 -5.70 15.07
CA GLU A 184 -16.27 -6.36 15.96
C GLU A 184 -17.05 -7.46 15.25
N ALA A 185 -17.35 -7.29 13.95
CA ALA A 185 -18.02 -8.31 13.14
C ALA A 185 -17.13 -9.51 12.79
N ALA A 186 -15.80 -9.35 12.88
CA ALA A 186 -14.82 -10.38 12.52
C ALA A 186 -13.89 -10.75 13.70
N PRO A 187 -14.40 -11.16 14.88
CA PRO A 187 -13.60 -11.34 16.09
C PRO A 187 -12.61 -12.50 16.02
N GLN A 188 -12.78 -13.42 15.06
CA GLN A 188 -11.86 -14.53 14.83
C GLN A 188 -10.86 -14.28 13.70
N ALA A 189 -10.99 -13.17 12.97
CA ALA A 189 -10.07 -12.82 11.91
C ALA A 189 -8.95 -11.91 12.42
N LEU A 190 -7.75 -12.05 11.87
CA LEU A 190 -6.75 -11.01 12.00
C LEU A 190 -7.09 -9.90 10.99
N VAL A 191 -7.40 -8.70 11.48
CA VAL A 191 -7.72 -7.51 10.68
C VAL A 191 -6.45 -6.70 10.50
N VAL A 192 -5.96 -6.62 9.27
CA VAL A 192 -4.77 -5.87 8.89
C VAL A 192 -5.19 -4.55 8.28
N VAL A 193 -4.93 -3.45 8.99
CA VAL A 193 -5.10 -2.10 8.47
C VAL A 193 -3.81 -1.68 7.79
N ASP A 194 -3.87 -1.51 6.47
CA ASP A 194 -2.71 -1.10 5.67
C ASP A 194 -2.62 0.42 5.62
N GLU A 195 -1.65 0.95 6.33
CA GLU A 195 -1.32 2.35 6.46
C GLU A 195 -0.14 2.78 5.58
N ALA A 196 0.00 2.21 4.37
CA ALA A 196 1.11 2.54 3.47
C ALA A 196 1.22 4.04 3.15
N TYR A 197 0.13 4.80 3.24
CA TYR A 197 0.08 6.23 2.95
C TYR A 197 -0.09 7.12 4.19
N ILE A 198 -0.01 6.56 5.39
CA ILE A 198 -0.34 7.24 6.64
C ILE A 198 0.50 8.49 6.92
N ALA A 199 1.74 8.55 6.41
CA ALA A 199 2.61 9.70 6.56
C ALA A 199 2.05 11.01 5.95
N TYR A 200 1.03 10.91 5.08
CA TYR A 200 0.35 12.03 4.44
C TYR A 200 -1.03 12.35 5.03
N SER A 201 -1.39 11.62 6.08
CA SER A 201 -2.69 11.72 6.76
C SER A 201 -2.61 12.57 8.02
N ASP A 202 -3.74 13.09 8.43
CA ASP A 202 -3.90 13.87 9.66
C ASP A 202 -4.11 12.98 10.91
N ARG A 203 -4.38 11.69 10.73
CA ARG A 203 -4.56 10.70 11.81
C ARG A 203 -4.16 9.30 11.36
N ASP A 204 -3.82 8.45 12.31
CA ASP A 204 -3.56 7.01 12.09
C ASP A 204 -4.59 6.14 12.83
N GLN A 205 -4.40 4.82 12.78
CA GLN A 205 -5.28 3.83 13.38
C GLN A 205 -4.60 3.06 14.55
N LEU A 206 -3.58 3.65 15.17
CA LEU A 206 -2.87 3.01 16.29
C LEU A 206 -3.78 2.77 17.50
N ASP A 207 -4.82 3.59 17.67
CA ASP A 207 -5.79 3.38 18.77
C ASP A 207 -6.58 2.09 18.56
N LEU A 208 -6.97 1.75 17.33
CA LEU A 208 -7.60 0.45 17.04
C LEU A 208 -6.67 -0.72 17.37
N TYR A 209 -5.37 -0.59 17.05
CA TYR A 209 -4.39 -1.60 17.44
C TYR A 209 -4.29 -1.75 18.97
N ARG A 210 -4.35 -0.66 19.72
CA ARG A 210 -4.29 -0.71 21.19
C ARG A 210 -5.52 -1.33 21.81
N GLU A 211 -6.69 -1.07 21.24
CA GLU A 211 -7.99 -1.49 21.77
C GLU A 211 -8.33 -2.94 21.41
N TYR A 212 -8.06 -3.37 20.17
CA TYR A 212 -8.47 -4.68 19.66
C TYR A 212 -7.30 -5.66 19.54
N GLU A 213 -7.44 -6.86 20.12
CA GLU A 213 -6.39 -7.90 20.10
C GLU A 213 -6.16 -8.51 18.73
N ASN A 214 -7.15 -8.46 17.85
CA ASN A 214 -7.13 -9.02 16.49
C ASN A 214 -6.80 -8.00 15.40
N VAL A 215 -6.29 -6.82 15.76
CA VAL A 215 -5.87 -5.78 14.81
C VAL A 215 -4.35 -5.78 14.66
N ALA A 216 -3.89 -5.64 13.43
CA ALA A 216 -2.50 -5.38 13.09
C ALA A 216 -2.41 -4.18 12.13
N ILE A 217 -1.34 -3.39 12.24
CA ILE A 217 -1.08 -2.23 11.39
C ILE A 217 0.10 -2.53 10.46
N MET A 218 -0.07 -2.33 9.17
CA MET A 218 1.00 -2.50 8.19
C MET A 218 1.43 -1.14 7.65
N ARG A 219 2.74 -0.86 7.65
CA ARG A 219 3.34 0.40 7.14
C ARG A 219 4.53 0.12 6.22
N THR A 220 4.97 1.14 5.48
CA THR A 220 6.11 1.03 4.57
C THR A 220 6.89 2.33 4.46
N LEU A 221 8.19 2.25 4.20
CA LEU A 221 9.02 3.38 3.80
C LEU A 221 8.95 3.68 2.29
N SER A 222 8.31 2.82 1.50
CA SER A 222 8.27 2.96 0.02
C SER A 222 7.59 4.24 -0.44
N LYS A 223 6.72 4.82 0.36
CA LYS A 223 5.93 6.00 -0.04
C LYS A 223 6.50 7.33 0.45
N VAL A 224 7.54 7.30 1.27
CA VAL A 224 8.14 8.50 1.91
C VAL A 224 9.59 8.78 1.45
N GLY A 225 9.94 8.35 0.22
CA GLY A 225 11.25 8.64 -0.38
C GLY A 225 12.25 7.48 -0.32
N PHE A 226 11.87 6.32 0.21
CA PHE A 226 12.76 5.15 0.35
C PHE A 226 12.28 3.92 -0.41
N ALA A 227 11.57 4.10 -1.53
CA ALA A 227 11.00 3.00 -2.31
C ALA A 227 12.04 1.96 -2.75
N ALA A 228 13.24 2.40 -3.14
CA ALA A 228 14.34 1.54 -3.58
C ALA A 228 14.88 0.61 -2.47
N PHE A 229 14.75 0.98 -1.20
CA PHE A 229 15.22 0.18 -0.08
C PHE A 229 14.25 -0.93 0.33
N ARG A 230 13.05 -0.98 -0.25
CA ARG A 230 12.13 -2.10 -0.08
C ARG A 230 11.86 -2.48 1.37
N LEU A 231 11.55 -1.53 2.27
CA LEU A 231 11.13 -1.84 3.62
C LEU A 231 9.64 -1.62 3.83
N GLY A 232 8.97 -2.66 4.33
CA GLY A 232 7.66 -2.61 4.98
C GLY A 232 7.73 -3.32 6.33
N PHE A 233 6.75 -3.10 7.18
CA PHE A 233 6.68 -3.78 8.46
C PHE A 233 5.22 -3.92 8.93
N LEU A 234 5.02 -4.89 9.81
CA LEU A 234 3.78 -5.09 10.56
C LEU A 234 4.02 -4.73 12.02
N LEU A 235 3.11 -3.98 12.60
CA LEU A 235 2.90 -3.85 14.04
C LEU A 235 1.75 -4.79 14.43
N ALA A 236 2.02 -5.79 15.23
CA ALA A 236 1.03 -6.77 15.66
C ALA A 236 1.34 -7.27 17.07
N ARG A 237 0.39 -7.95 17.70
CA ARG A 237 0.62 -8.58 19.02
C ARG A 237 1.81 -9.52 18.97
N PRO A 238 2.64 -9.63 20.04
CA PRO A 238 3.85 -10.46 20.05
C PRO A 238 3.62 -11.91 19.61
N GLN A 239 2.48 -12.50 19.98
CA GLN A 239 2.13 -13.87 19.56
C GLN A 239 1.89 -13.97 18.03
N VAL A 240 1.35 -12.93 17.38
CA VAL A 240 1.19 -12.88 15.93
C VAL A 240 2.56 -12.79 15.26
N VAL A 241 3.44 -11.91 15.75
CA VAL A 241 4.81 -11.76 15.25
C VAL A 241 5.60 -13.05 15.40
N ALA A 242 5.46 -13.75 16.53
CA ALA A 242 6.16 -15.03 16.78
C ALA A 242 5.75 -16.12 15.77
N GLU A 243 4.48 -16.19 15.37
CA GLU A 243 4.03 -17.13 14.33
C GLU A 243 4.56 -16.74 12.94
N LEU A 244 4.59 -15.45 12.63
CA LEU A 244 5.12 -14.94 11.35
C LEU A 244 6.63 -15.15 11.24
N ASP A 245 7.38 -15.03 12.34
CA ASP A 245 8.83 -15.28 12.36
C ASP A 245 9.18 -16.75 12.02
N LYS A 246 8.27 -17.72 12.22
CA LYS A 246 8.47 -19.12 11.83
C LYS A 246 8.47 -19.32 10.31
N VAL A 247 7.77 -18.48 9.57
CA VAL A 247 7.64 -18.57 8.11
C VAL A 247 8.47 -17.50 7.38
N ARG A 248 9.00 -16.52 8.11
CA ARG A 248 9.91 -15.53 7.56
C ARG A 248 11.25 -16.17 7.24
N LEU A 249 11.75 -15.96 6.03
CA LEU A 249 13.07 -16.44 5.64
C LEU A 249 14.16 -15.75 6.47
N PRO A 250 15.18 -16.47 6.93
CA PRO A 250 16.33 -15.85 7.57
C PRO A 250 17.01 -14.89 6.59
N TYR A 251 17.50 -13.76 7.11
CA TYR A 251 18.20 -12.74 6.31
C TYR A 251 17.32 -12.07 5.22
N ASN A 252 16.00 -12.11 5.35
CA ASN A 252 15.07 -11.56 4.35
C ASN A 252 15.32 -10.09 4.06
N VAL A 253 15.60 -9.26 5.06
CA VAL A 253 15.88 -7.83 4.88
C VAL A 253 17.38 -7.61 4.68
N PRO A 254 17.84 -7.12 3.51
CA PRO A 254 19.26 -6.90 3.22
C PRO A 254 19.92 -5.89 4.16
N GLU A 255 21.21 -6.04 4.39
CA GLU A 255 22.01 -5.13 5.23
C GLU A 255 21.88 -3.65 4.84
N PRO A 256 21.94 -3.25 3.54
CA PRO A 256 21.72 -1.86 3.14
C PRO A 256 20.36 -1.33 3.59
N THR A 257 19.32 -2.14 3.44
CA THR A 257 17.96 -1.78 3.85
C THR A 257 17.87 -1.60 5.36
N GLN A 258 18.45 -2.51 6.17
CA GLN A 258 18.44 -2.39 7.63
C GLN A 258 19.08 -1.07 8.06
N ARG A 259 20.30 -0.78 7.58
CA ARG A 259 21.03 0.44 7.93
C ARG A 259 20.34 1.73 7.56
N VAL A 260 19.80 1.80 6.33
CA VAL A 260 19.10 3.02 5.88
C VAL A 260 17.76 3.18 6.59
N ALA A 261 17.08 2.09 6.91
CA ALA A 261 15.84 2.14 7.66
C ALA A 261 16.07 2.57 9.11
N GLU A 262 17.14 2.14 9.77
CA GLU A 262 17.53 2.64 11.09
C GLU A 262 17.72 4.17 11.07
N LEU A 263 18.35 4.71 10.02
CA LEU A 263 18.45 6.16 9.82
C LEU A 263 17.07 6.81 9.61
N ALA A 264 16.22 6.21 8.79
CA ALA A 264 14.91 6.75 8.46
C ALA A 264 14.00 6.86 9.71
N PHE A 265 14.04 5.85 10.60
CA PHE A 265 13.30 5.87 11.87
C PHE A 265 14.00 6.66 12.98
N GLY A 266 15.24 7.07 12.79
CA GLY A 266 16.04 7.86 13.73
C GLY A 266 16.34 9.27 13.21
N GLU A 267 17.57 9.44 12.76
CA GLU A 267 18.18 10.73 12.39
C GLU A 267 17.43 11.46 11.23
N LEU A 268 16.90 10.70 10.25
CA LEU A 268 16.22 11.28 9.08
C LEU A 268 14.71 11.51 9.28
N ARG A 269 14.15 11.26 10.46
CA ARG A 269 12.72 11.56 10.75
C ARG A 269 12.31 13.00 10.43
N PRO A 270 13.10 14.03 10.80
CA PRO A 270 12.78 15.42 10.45
C PRO A 270 12.76 15.66 8.92
N GLU A 271 13.64 15.01 8.19
CA GLU A 271 13.68 15.08 6.72
C GLU A 271 12.44 14.45 6.08
N ILE A 272 12.04 13.27 6.56
CA ILE A 272 10.81 12.62 6.13
C ILE A 272 9.60 13.51 6.41
N ALA A 273 9.51 14.09 7.61
CA ALA A 273 8.43 15.01 7.98
C ALA A 273 8.39 16.24 7.07
N ARG A 274 9.54 16.79 6.71
CA ARG A 274 9.64 17.92 5.76
C ARG A 274 9.10 17.53 4.38
N ILE A 275 9.55 16.39 3.83
CA ILE A 275 9.11 15.89 2.52
C ILE A 275 7.60 15.65 2.51
N THR A 276 7.09 14.96 3.52
CA THR A 276 5.66 14.63 3.60
C THR A 276 4.80 15.90 3.74
N SER A 277 5.23 16.88 4.51
CA SER A 277 4.53 18.17 4.64
C SER A 277 4.48 18.94 3.32
N GLN A 278 5.55 18.93 2.54
CA GLN A 278 5.58 19.54 1.20
C GLN A 278 4.61 18.84 0.24
N VAL A 279 4.59 17.51 0.25
CA VAL A 279 3.65 16.74 -0.59
C VAL A 279 2.20 16.99 -0.18
N VAL A 280 1.90 17.11 1.12
CA VAL A 280 0.56 17.44 1.60
C VAL A 280 0.12 18.84 1.13
N ALA A 281 1.01 19.83 1.19
CA ALA A 281 0.73 21.18 0.70
C ALA A 281 0.49 21.18 -0.82
N GLU A 282 1.34 20.48 -1.59
CA GLU A 282 1.18 20.34 -3.04
C GLU A 282 -0.08 19.57 -3.42
N ARG A 283 -0.44 18.53 -2.67
CA ARG A 283 -1.70 17.81 -2.85
C ARG A 283 -2.91 18.75 -2.74
N ALA A 284 -2.91 19.60 -1.72
CA ALA A 284 -3.99 20.58 -1.53
C ALA A 284 -4.03 21.59 -2.68
N ARG A 285 -2.87 22.14 -3.07
CA ARG A 285 -2.75 23.10 -4.17
C ARG A 285 -3.24 22.51 -5.50
N LEU A 286 -2.71 21.33 -5.87
CA LEU A 286 -3.10 20.65 -7.11
C LEU A 286 -4.58 20.27 -7.09
N GLY A 287 -5.08 19.74 -5.96
CA GLY A 287 -6.48 19.37 -5.80
C GLY A 287 -7.43 20.54 -6.06
N LEU A 288 -7.15 21.71 -5.47
CA LEU A 288 -7.94 22.94 -5.71
C LEU A 288 -7.88 23.38 -7.17
N ARG A 289 -6.70 23.32 -7.81
CA ARG A 289 -6.56 23.69 -9.22
C ARG A 289 -7.35 22.76 -10.14
N LEU A 290 -7.29 21.44 -9.91
CA LEU A 290 -8.02 20.47 -10.73
C LEU A 290 -9.55 20.59 -10.54
N GLN A 291 -10.04 20.91 -9.35
CA GLN A 291 -11.48 21.13 -9.09
C GLN A 291 -12.06 22.32 -9.85
N GLN A 292 -11.22 23.26 -10.30
CA GLN A 292 -11.66 24.41 -11.12
C GLN A 292 -11.81 24.05 -12.60
N LEU A 293 -11.34 22.89 -13.03
CA LEU A 293 -11.45 22.46 -14.43
C LEU A 293 -12.86 21.94 -14.73
N PRO A 294 -13.45 22.33 -15.87
CA PRO A 294 -14.77 21.84 -16.28
C PRO A 294 -14.79 20.31 -16.39
N GLY A 295 -15.83 19.68 -15.87
CA GLY A 295 -16.01 18.22 -15.97
C GLY A 295 -15.01 17.39 -15.16
N VAL A 296 -14.26 18.00 -14.22
CA VAL A 296 -13.33 17.34 -13.33
C VAL A 296 -13.83 17.36 -11.89
N SER A 297 -13.80 16.22 -11.22
CA SER A 297 -14.05 16.12 -9.78
C SER A 297 -12.93 15.39 -9.07
N VAL A 298 -12.55 15.86 -7.89
CA VAL A 298 -11.43 15.32 -7.10
C VAL A 298 -11.97 14.82 -5.76
N THR A 299 -11.72 13.57 -5.45
CA THR A 299 -12.03 13.00 -4.13
C THR A 299 -11.04 13.54 -3.08
N PRO A 300 -11.49 13.96 -1.89
CA PRO A 300 -10.59 14.32 -0.80
C PRO A 300 -9.61 13.19 -0.49
N SER A 301 -8.32 13.51 -0.43
CA SER A 301 -7.25 12.51 -0.26
C SER A 301 -6.44 12.76 1.01
N GLN A 302 -6.05 11.66 1.64
CA GLN A 302 -5.11 11.56 2.77
C GLN A 302 -3.86 10.75 2.39
N ALA A 303 -3.59 10.63 1.06
CA ALA A 303 -2.43 9.93 0.51
C ALA A 303 -1.52 10.88 -0.30
N ASN A 304 -0.47 10.37 -0.90
CA ASN A 304 0.39 11.14 -1.81
C ASN A 304 -0.11 11.14 -3.27
N PHE A 305 -1.39 11.01 -3.48
CA PHE A 305 -2.02 11.04 -4.79
C PHE A 305 -3.45 11.58 -4.70
N LEU A 306 -4.02 11.95 -5.84
CA LEU A 306 -5.41 12.35 -5.99
C LEU A 306 -6.18 11.29 -6.79
N TRP A 307 -7.45 11.09 -6.44
CA TRP A 307 -8.42 10.31 -7.18
C TRP A 307 -9.35 11.26 -7.93
N VAL A 308 -9.23 11.24 -9.25
CA VAL A 308 -9.80 12.25 -10.14
C VAL A 308 -10.75 11.58 -11.11
N ARG A 309 -11.99 12.08 -11.17
CA ARG A 309 -12.98 11.69 -12.17
C ARG A 309 -13.10 12.76 -13.23
N THR A 310 -13.23 12.34 -14.49
CA THR A 310 -13.44 13.21 -15.63
C THR A 310 -14.78 12.90 -16.30
N GLU A 311 -15.47 13.90 -16.87
CA GLU A 311 -16.69 13.67 -17.68
C GLU A 311 -16.32 13.05 -19.03
N LYS A 312 -15.26 13.55 -19.65
CA LYS A 312 -14.68 12.91 -20.85
C LYS A 312 -14.08 11.54 -20.50
N PRO A 313 -14.05 10.60 -21.45
CA PRO A 313 -13.46 9.29 -21.21
C PRO A 313 -12.01 9.39 -20.72
N SER A 314 -11.74 8.96 -19.49
CA SER A 314 -10.40 9.04 -18.91
C SER A 314 -9.35 8.21 -19.66
N GLY A 315 -9.77 7.25 -20.49
CA GLY A 315 -8.87 6.53 -21.40
C GLY A 315 -8.29 7.43 -22.49
N GLU A 316 -9.09 8.31 -23.09
CA GLU A 316 -8.64 9.28 -24.10
C GLU A 316 -7.71 10.33 -23.47
N ILE A 317 -8.08 10.85 -22.29
CA ILE A 317 -7.23 11.78 -21.53
C ILE A 317 -5.89 11.13 -21.18
N TYR A 318 -5.89 9.87 -20.74
CA TYR A 318 -4.69 9.12 -20.43
C TYR A 318 -3.75 8.98 -21.62
N GLU A 319 -4.27 8.61 -22.81
CA GLU A 319 -3.45 8.51 -24.02
C GLU A 319 -2.92 9.88 -24.49
N ALA A 320 -3.74 10.93 -24.37
CA ALA A 320 -3.30 12.29 -24.69
C ALA A 320 -2.23 12.83 -23.73
N LEU A 321 -2.28 12.49 -22.44
CA LEU A 321 -1.22 12.78 -21.46
C LEU A 321 0.08 12.02 -21.79
N LYS A 322 0.00 10.75 -22.19
CA LYS A 322 1.17 9.97 -22.62
C LYS A 322 1.86 10.61 -23.82
N GLN A 323 1.08 11.11 -24.82
CA GLN A 323 1.64 11.83 -25.95
C GLN A 323 2.38 13.12 -25.56
N ARG A 324 2.00 13.72 -24.42
CA ARG A 324 2.71 14.87 -23.80
C ARG A 324 3.84 14.44 -22.85
N SER A 325 4.20 13.15 -22.84
CA SER A 325 5.21 12.58 -21.96
C SER A 325 4.87 12.72 -20.46
N ILE A 326 3.58 12.62 -20.11
CA ILE A 326 3.05 12.63 -18.75
C ILE A 326 2.34 11.29 -18.50
N LEU A 327 2.81 10.51 -17.53
CA LEU A 327 2.23 9.23 -17.17
C LEU A 327 1.49 9.33 -15.83
N VAL A 328 0.19 9.01 -15.84
CA VAL A 328 -0.65 8.84 -14.65
C VAL A 328 -1.20 7.41 -14.61
N ARG A 329 -2.04 7.06 -13.65
CA ARG A 329 -2.68 5.74 -13.62
C ARG A 329 -4.16 5.85 -14.04
N SER A 330 -4.52 5.20 -15.14
CA SER A 330 -5.90 5.11 -15.61
C SER A 330 -6.61 3.86 -15.06
N PHE A 331 -7.88 4.01 -14.71
CA PHE A 331 -8.78 2.92 -14.31
C PHE A 331 -9.92 2.71 -15.32
N HIS A 332 -9.92 3.43 -16.43
CA HIS A 332 -10.98 3.39 -17.44
C HIS A 332 -11.31 1.97 -17.90
N GLY A 333 -10.30 1.16 -18.18
CA GLY A 333 -10.47 -0.24 -18.61
C GLY A 333 -11.09 -1.19 -17.57
N ARG A 334 -11.30 -0.74 -16.33
CA ARG A 334 -11.98 -1.51 -15.29
C ARG A 334 -13.51 -1.44 -15.38
N GLY A 335 -14.05 -0.46 -16.12
CA GLY A 335 -15.48 -0.26 -16.29
C GLY A 335 -16.24 0.16 -15.03
N GLY A 336 -17.57 0.22 -15.12
CA GLY A 336 -18.44 0.57 -14.00
C GLY A 336 -18.07 1.89 -13.33
N ARG A 337 -18.07 1.92 -12.00
CA ARG A 337 -17.71 3.11 -11.19
C ARG A 337 -16.25 3.55 -11.36
N LEU A 338 -15.39 2.67 -11.89
CA LEU A 338 -13.97 2.97 -12.13
C LEU A 338 -13.72 3.55 -13.53
N ALA A 339 -14.71 3.49 -14.43
CA ALA A 339 -14.64 4.20 -15.68
C ALA A 339 -14.48 5.71 -15.42
N ASN A 340 -13.73 6.37 -16.27
CA ASN A 340 -13.45 7.81 -16.15
C ASN A 340 -12.71 8.24 -14.87
N GLN A 341 -11.98 7.31 -14.25
CA GLN A 341 -11.16 7.59 -13.07
C GLN A 341 -9.67 7.56 -13.41
N LEU A 342 -8.95 8.53 -12.87
CA LEU A 342 -7.49 8.63 -12.89
C LEU A 342 -6.97 8.68 -11.45
N ARG A 343 -5.86 8.02 -11.18
CA ARG A 343 -5.07 8.25 -9.97
C ARG A 343 -3.81 9.01 -10.35
N ILE A 344 -3.59 10.14 -9.72
CA ILE A 344 -2.52 11.08 -10.02
C ILE A 344 -1.63 11.21 -8.79
N THR A 345 -0.41 10.72 -8.86
CA THR A 345 0.61 10.90 -7.80
C THR A 345 1.00 12.38 -7.69
N ILE A 346 1.28 12.86 -6.50
CA ILE A 346 1.78 14.21 -6.28
C ILE A 346 3.28 14.26 -6.60
N GLY A 347 3.65 15.00 -7.62
CA GLY A 347 5.03 15.26 -8.05
C GLY A 347 5.60 16.55 -7.46
N THR A 348 6.63 17.07 -8.11
CA THR A 348 7.14 18.41 -7.81
C THR A 348 6.13 19.50 -8.24
N PRO A 349 6.25 20.75 -7.74
CA PRO A 349 5.38 21.83 -8.21
C PRO A 349 5.34 21.98 -9.73
N GLU A 350 6.49 21.86 -10.40
CA GLU A 350 6.62 21.99 -11.86
C GLU A 350 5.93 20.82 -12.59
N GLU A 351 6.07 19.60 -12.08
CA GLU A 351 5.40 18.41 -12.64
C GLU A 351 3.88 18.51 -12.48
N ASN A 352 3.42 18.96 -11.30
CA ASN A 352 2.01 19.16 -10.98
C ASN A 352 1.39 20.27 -11.85
N ASP A 353 2.11 21.36 -12.08
CA ASP A 353 1.66 22.46 -12.94
C ASP A 353 1.55 22.01 -14.39
N ALA A 354 2.56 21.33 -14.92
CA ALA A 354 2.53 20.79 -16.29
C ALA A 354 1.37 19.79 -16.51
N LEU A 355 1.09 18.96 -15.50
CA LEU A 355 -0.08 18.07 -15.53
C LEU A 355 -1.39 18.84 -15.55
N ALA A 356 -1.54 19.85 -14.67
CA ALA A 356 -2.78 20.64 -14.57
C ALA A 356 -3.04 21.44 -15.84
N ASP A 357 -2.00 22.03 -16.45
CA ASP A 357 -2.10 22.73 -17.75
C ASP A 357 -2.55 21.76 -18.85
N ALA A 358 -1.94 20.57 -18.91
CA ALA A 358 -2.31 19.55 -19.90
C ALA A 358 -3.77 19.08 -19.71
N LEU A 359 -4.23 18.90 -18.46
CA LEU A 359 -5.63 18.54 -18.19
C LEU A 359 -6.60 19.64 -18.56
N ALA A 360 -6.27 20.91 -18.33
CA ALA A 360 -7.10 22.04 -18.70
C ALA A 360 -7.37 22.12 -20.20
N GLU A 361 -6.43 21.69 -21.04
CA GLU A 361 -6.61 21.61 -22.50
C GLU A 361 -7.44 20.39 -22.93
N LEU A 362 -7.46 19.32 -22.12
CA LEU A 362 -8.07 18.04 -22.46
C LEU A 362 -9.49 17.88 -21.92
N THR A 363 -9.83 18.57 -20.84
CA THR A 363 -11.16 18.52 -20.19
C THR A 363 -12.05 19.64 -20.65
#